data_ebc384b1f6de549671f82efc20af3817
#
_entry.id   ebc384b1f6de549671f82efc20af3817
#
_cell.length_a   1.000
_cell.length_b   1.000
_cell.length_c   1.000
_cell.angle_alpha   90.00
_cell.angle_beta   90.00
_cell.angle_gamma   90.00
#
_symmetry.space_group_name_H-M   'P 1'
#
loop_
_entity.id
_entity.type
_entity.pdbx_description
1 polymer ?
#
loop_
_entity_poly.entity_id
_entity_poly.type
_entity_poly.pdbx_seq_one_letter_code
_entity_poly.pdbx_strand_id
1 'polypeptide(L)'
;MSRPIEIPAADGTLDAHIFTPESADGPLPAVVLFTDIGGLRPCYHEKAQRIADNGYAVLMPNVYYRDASGPVVPEGKSFRDPDVRPTLLEYAGRLTPEAQSRDFAALLDCIDNEAEFANGKIGVIGYCMTGAFALRMAAEHADRVAAAAGFHSARLAEKDDPDSPIHGVGSIQGRVYFGHADKDELLPPEQIARMDEALAAAGVHFTTELYKGAAHGFTAKDAPSYDAAADDLHHKRLAQLLEETL
;
A
#
# COMPACT_ATOMS: atom_id res chain seq x y z
N MET A 1 0.66 6.67 18.55
CA MET A 1 -0.79 6.79 18.89
C MET A 1 -1.62 6.65 17.61
N SER A 2 -2.84 6.09 17.70
CA SER A 2 -3.73 6.03 16.54
C SER A 2 -5.02 6.81 16.78
N ARG A 3 -5.52 7.48 15.74
CA ARG A 3 -6.75 8.26 15.76
C ARG A 3 -7.62 7.87 14.55
N PRO A 4 -8.90 7.47 14.74
CA PRO A 4 -9.82 7.32 13.62
C PRO A 4 -10.16 8.68 13.02
N ILE A 5 -10.41 8.70 11.71
CA ILE A 5 -10.80 9.88 10.95
C ILE A 5 -11.80 9.50 9.86
N GLU A 6 -12.67 10.42 9.51
CA GLU A 6 -13.58 10.33 8.38
C GLU A 6 -13.16 11.36 7.31
N ILE A 7 -12.95 10.89 6.09
CA ILE A 7 -12.48 11.69 4.96
C ILE A 7 -13.64 11.82 3.96
N PRO A 8 -14.09 13.05 3.65
CA PRO A 8 -15.03 13.25 2.55
C PRO A 8 -14.40 12.80 1.23
N ALA A 9 -15.00 11.82 0.58
CA ALA A 9 -14.57 11.32 -0.71
C ALA A 9 -15.68 11.40 -1.75
N ALA A 10 -15.36 11.28 -3.04
CA ALA A 10 -16.33 11.43 -4.11
C ALA A 10 -17.48 10.42 -4.06
N ASP A 11 -17.21 9.23 -3.53
CA ASP A 11 -18.17 8.13 -3.48
C ASP A 11 -18.71 7.85 -2.06
N GLY A 12 -18.52 8.77 -1.11
CA GLY A 12 -19.04 8.66 0.25
C GLY A 12 -18.05 9.15 1.31
N THR A 13 -18.20 8.67 2.53
CA THR A 13 -17.29 8.97 3.64
C THR A 13 -16.30 7.83 3.81
N LEU A 14 -15.03 8.11 3.60
CA LEU A 14 -13.94 7.14 3.72
C LEU A 14 -13.44 7.13 5.16
N ASP A 15 -13.62 6.03 5.87
CA ASP A 15 -13.06 5.83 7.20
C ASP A 15 -11.56 5.45 7.11
N ALA A 16 -10.76 6.06 7.97
CA ALA A 16 -9.32 5.87 7.99
C ALA A 16 -8.76 5.97 9.42
N HIS A 17 -7.49 5.66 9.57
CA HIS A 17 -6.73 5.90 10.80
C HIS A 17 -5.46 6.70 10.51
N ILE A 18 -5.17 7.68 11.36
CA ILE A 18 -3.87 8.36 11.40
C ILE A 18 -3.07 7.77 12.55
N PHE A 19 -1.80 7.43 12.29
CA PHE A 19 -0.85 6.93 13.28
C PHE A 19 0.32 7.91 13.38
N THR A 20 0.68 8.27 14.62
CA THR A 20 1.86 9.08 14.92
C THR A 20 2.68 8.44 16.03
N PRO A 21 3.98 8.78 16.19
CA PRO A 21 4.73 8.46 17.39
C PRO A 21 4.06 9.09 18.64
N GLU A 22 4.28 8.49 19.81
CA GLU A 22 3.76 9.06 21.06
C GLU A 22 4.38 10.44 21.41
N SER A 23 5.60 10.68 20.97
CA SER A 23 6.38 11.88 21.25
C SER A 23 6.41 12.87 20.08
N ALA A 24 5.42 12.88 19.21
CA ALA A 24 5.38 13.83 18.10
C ALA A 24 5.11 15.26 18.58
N ASP A 25 6.05 16.17 18.35
CA ASP A 25 5.95 17.59 18.71
C ASP A 25 5.65 18.48 17.49
N GLY A 26 4.86 18.00 16.54
CA GLY A 26 4.47 18.76 15.35
C GLY A 26 4.18 17.88 14.14
N PRO A 27 3.96 18.50 12.98
CA PRO A 27 3.66 17.76 11.75
C PRO A 27 4.86 16.92 11.28
N LEU A 28 4.58 15.72 10.78
CA LEU A 28 5.57 14.73 10.34
C LEU A 28 5.42 14.42 8.84
N PRO A 29 6.48 13.94 8.17
CA PRO A 29 6.38 13.48 6.79
C PRO A 29 5.28 12.42 6.65
N ALA A 30 4.45 12.55 5.62
CA ALA A 30 3.26 11.74 5.41
C ALA A 30 3.58 10.43 4.70
N VAL A 31 2.95 9.34 5.16
CA VAL A 31 2.98 8.03 4.51
C VAL A 31 1.55 7.51 4.38
N VAL A 32 1.12 7.17 3.17
CA VAL A 32 -0.14 6.44 2.94
C VAL A 32 0.15 4.95 2.96
N LEU A 33 -0.57 4.20 3.79
CA LEU A 33 -0.46 2.75 3.88
C LEU A 33 -1.76 2.09 3.44
N PHE A 34 -1.75 1.44 2.29
CA PHE A 34 -2.84 0.61 1.81
C PHE A 34 -2.69 -0.83 2.31
N THR A 35 -3.75 -1.36 2.92
CA THR A 35 -3.80 -2.74 3.42
C THR A 35 -3.93 -3.75 2.28
N ASP A 36 -3.73 -5.05 2.57
CA ASP A 36 -4.04 -6.11 1.62
C ASP A 36 -5.57 -6.33 1.48
N ILE A 37 -5.97 -7.40 0.78
CA ILE A 37 -7.37 -7.75 0.53
C ILE A 37 -8.20 -7.97 1.81
N GLY A 38 -7.57 -8.22 2.95
CA GLY A 38 -8.26 -8.36 4.24
C GLY A 38 -8.68 -7.04 4.89
N GLY A 39 -8.30 -5.90 4.31
CA GLY A 39 -8.70 -4.57 4.81
C GLY A 39 -8.10 -4.21 6.17
N LEU A 40 -8.76 -3.27 6.85
CA LEU A 40 -8.35 -2.79 8.17
C LEU A 40 -8.46 -3.92 9.21
N ARG A 41 -7.35 -4.20 9.91
CA ARG A 41 -7.29 -5.23 10.95
C ARG A 41 -6.04 -5.08 11.83
N PRO A 42 -5.99 -5.72 13.02
CA PRO A 42 -4.95 -5.47 14.02
C PRO A 42 -3.51 -5.55 13.50
N CYS A 43 -3.17 -6.54 12.66
CA CYS A 43 -1.80 -6.68 12.15
C CYS A 43 -1.35 -5.49 11.27
N TYR A 44 -2.28 -4.81 10.58
CA TYR A 44 -1.98 -3.59 9.83
C TYR A 44 -1.93 -2.35 10.73
N HIS A 45 -2.72 -2.29 11.80
CA HIS A 45 -2.57 -1.25 12.82
C HIS A 45 -1.19 -1.30 13.48
N GLU A 46 -0.70 -2.51 13.84
CA GLU A 46 0.66 -2.69 14.37
C GLU A 46 1.72 -2.25 13.36
N LYS A 47 1.54 -2.61 12.09
CA LYS A 47 2.44 -2.25 10.99
C LYS A 47 2.49 -0.73 10.77
N ALA A 48 1.34 -0.08 10.72
CA ALA A 48 1.24 1.37 10.60
C ALA A 48 1.89 2.09 11.79
N GLN A 49 1.68 1.61 13.03
CA GLN A 49 2.32 2.17 14.21
C GLN A 49 3.84 1.98 14.16
N ARG A 50 4.34 0.80 13.74
CA ARG A 50 5.79 0.56 13.59
C ARG A 50 6.45 1.50 12.57
N ILE A 51 5.74 1.86 11.50
CA ILE A 51 6.22 2.87 10.54
C ILE A 51 6.20 4.26 11.18
N ALA A 52 5.10 4.59 11.87
CA ALA A 52 4.99 5.88 12.55
C ALA A 52 6.08 6.09 13.60
N ASP A 53 6.44 5.07 14.37
CA ASP A 53 7.48 5.12 15.39
C ASP A 53 8.89 5.45 14.84
N ASN A 54 9.07 5.36 13.51
CA ASN A 54 10.28 5.84 12.83
C ASN A 54 10.22 7.34 12.43
N GLY A 55 9.23 8.10 12.91
CA GLY A 55 9.15 9.54 12.71
C GLY A 55 8.23 9.99 11.57
N TYR A 56 7.24 9.19 11.20
CA TYR A 56 6.27 9.50 10.14
C TYR A 56 4.85 9.65 10.70
N ALA A 57 4.01 10.42 10.00
CA ALA A 57 2.57 10.35 10.18
C ALA A 57 1.99 9.42 9.11
N VAL A 58 1.30 8.35 9.52
CA VAL A 58 0.79 7.32 8.61
C VAL A 58 -0.72 7.42 8.48
N LEU A 59 -1.21 7.63 7.27
CA LEU A 59 -2.62 7.56 6.92
C LEU A 59 -2.94 6.16 6.38
N MET A 60 -3.81 5.42 7.06
CA MET A 60 -4.25 4.09 6.66
C MET A 60 -5.74 4.10 6.34
N PRO A 61 -6.13 4.21 5.06
CA PRO A 61 -7.52 4.26 4.63
C PRO A 61 -8.18 2.89 4.60
N ASN A 62 -9.50 2.85 4.80
CA ASN A 62 -10.33 1.73 4.43
C ASN A 62 -10.60 1.76 2.92
N VAL A 63 -9.95 0.91 2.16
CA VAL A 63 -10.14 0.85 0.70
C VAL A 63 -11.55 0.36 0.29
N TYR A 64 -12.29 -0.23 1.24
CA TYR A 64 -13.63 -0.77 1.02
C TYR A 64 -14.77 0.11 1.53
N TYR A 65 -14.50 1.38 1.86
CA TYR A 65 -15.48 2.27 2.48
C TYR A 65 -16.81 2.41 1.71
N ARG A 66 -16.82 2.12 0.40
CA ARG A 66 -18.05 2.10 -0.42
C ARG A 66 -18.97 0.95 -0.09
N ASP A 67 -18.45 -0.12 0.47
CA ASP A 67 -19.14 -1.39 0.71
C ASP A 67 -19.31 -1.67 2.20
N ALA A 68 -18.32 -1.31 3.02
CA ALA A 68 -18.32 -1.57 4.45
C ALA A 68 -17.40 -0.58 5.19
N SER A 69 -17.80 -0.17 6.39
CA SER A 69 -16.95 0.56 7.32
C SER A 69 -16.22 -0.41 8.27
N GLY A 70 -14.97 -0.07 8.64
CA GLY A 70 -14.17 -0.85 9.56
C GLY A 70 -13.66 -2.19 9.01
N PRO A 71 -13.39 -3.16 9.91
CA PRO A 71 -12.88 -4.46 9.51
C PRO A 71 -13.88 -5.27 8.68
N VAL A 72 -13.45 -5.76 7.52
CA VAL A 72 -14.26 -6.56 6.59
C VAL A 72 -14.06 -8.07 6.77
N VAL A 73 -13.03 -8.47 7.52
CA VAL A 73 -12.78 -9.88 7.88
C VAL A 73 -13.22 -10.10 9.32
N PRO A 74 -14.16 -11.02 9.59
CA PRO A 74 -14.56 -11.36 10.95
C PRO A 74 -13.38 -11.90 11.79
N GLU A 75 -13.43 -11.69 13.10
CA GLU A 75 -12.42 -12.19 14.01
C GLU A 75 -12.22 -13.70 13.87
N GLY A 76 -10.96 -14.14 13.82
CA GLY A 76 -10.58 -15.55 13.63
C GLY A 76 -10.76 -16.08 12.21
N LYS A 77 -11.19 -15.24 11.26
CA LYS A 77 -11.30 -15.57 9.84
C LYS A 77 -10.16 -14.96 9.01
N SER A 78 -10.09 -15.38 7.75
CA SER A 78 -9.14 -14.90 6.77
C SER A 78 -9.71 -14.90 5.35
N PHE A 79 -9.00 -14.31 4.41
CA PHE A 79 -9.33 -14.43 2.98
C PHE A 79 -9.46 -15.89 2.48
N ARG A 80 -8.83 -16.85 3.15
CA ARG A 80 -8.88 -18.27 2.76
C ARG A 80 -10.18 -18.97 3.17
N ASP A 81 -10.96 -18.36 4.05
CA ASP A 81 -12.22 -18.92 4.50
C ASP A 81 -13.28 -18.84 3.38
N PRO A 82 -13.97 -19.96 3.07
CA PRO A 82 -14.92 -20.02 1.96
C PRO A 82 -16.12 -19.07 2.09
N ASP A 83 -16.48 -18.69 3.30
CA ASP A 83 -17.58 -17.77 3.62
C ASP A 83 -17.14 -16.29 3.61
N VAL A 84 -15.84 -16.01 3.63
CA VAL A 84 -15.27 -14.65 3.61
C VAL A 84 -14.79 -14.25 2.21
N ARG A 85 -14.10 -15.17 1.54
CA ARG A 85 -13.44 -14.93 0.26
C ARG A 85 -14.34 -14.34 -0.83
N PRO A 86 -15.58 -14.81 -1.07
CA PRO A 86 -16.44 -14.26 -2.14
C PRO A 86 -16.73 -12.77 -1.95
N THR A 87 -17.05 -12.34 -0.72
CA THR A 87 -17.33 -10.95 -0.39
C THR A 87 -16.11 -10.06 -0.61
N LEU A 88 -14.93 -10.49 -0.17
CA LEU A 88 -13.70 -9.73 -0.38
C LEU A 88 -13.32 -9.60 -1.85
N LEU A 89 -13.54 -10.65 -2.65
CA LEU A 89 -13.33 -10.58 -4.10
C LEU A 89 -14.34 -9.65 -4.79
N GLU A 90 -15.59 -9.63 -4.33
CA GLU A 90 -16.60 -8.69 -4.81
C GLU A 90 -16.20 -7.25 -4.53
N TYR A 91 -15.81 -6.94 -3.28
CA TYR A 91 -15.35 -5.61 -2.89
C TYR A 91 -14.09 -5.20 -3.66
N ALA A 92 -13.10 -6.08 -3.77
CA ALA A 92 -11.89 -5.83 -4.53
C ALA A 92 -12.16 -5.56 -6.02
N GLY A 93 -13.17 -6.24 -6.60
CA GLY A 93 -13.58 -6.03 -8.00
C GLY A 93 -14.18 -4.64 -8.28
N ARG A 94 -14.59 -3.89 -7.24
CA ARG A 94 -15.11 -2.52 -7.36
C ARG A 94 -14.02 -1.44 -7.27
N LEU A 95 -12.81 -1.83 -6.91
CA LEU A 95 -11.65 -0.92 -6.81
C LEU A 95 -11.02 -0.69 -8.19
N THR A 96 -11.82 -0.11 -9.11
CA THR A 96 -11.34 0.21 -10.46
C THR A 96 -10.27 1.31 -10.44
N PRO A 97 -9.45 1.47 -11.50
CA PRO A 97 -8.51 2.58 -11.59
C PRO A 97 -9.14 3.95 -11.32
N GLU A 98 -10.32 4.21 -11.88
CA GLU A 98 -11.03 5.49 -11.71
C GLU A 98 -11.52 5.68 -10.25
N ALA A 99 -11.94 4.59 -9.57
CA ALA A 99 -12.28 4.65 -8.16
C ALA A 99 -11.05 4.96 -7.31
N GLN A 100 -9.92 4.30 -7.60
CA GLN A 100 -8.64 4.56 -6.93
C GLN A 100 -8.19 6.01 -7.11
N SER A 101 -8.25 6.56 -8.34
CA SER A 101 -7.85 7.95 -8.62
C SER A 101 -8.66 8.97 -7.81
N ARG A 102 -9.98 8.74 -7.66
CA ARG A 102 -10.82 9.59 -6.80
C ARG A 102 -10.44 9.49 -5.33
N ASP A 103 -10.09 8.28 -4.86
CA ASP A 103 -9.64 8.08 -3.49
C ASP A 103 -8.28 8.73 -3.24
N PHE A 104 -7.34 8.63 -4.17
CA PHE A 104 -6.03 9.27 -4.05
C PHE A 104 -6.15 10.80 -3.89
N ALA A 105 -7.05 11.42 -4.65
CA ALA A 105 -7.32 12.85 -4.50
C ALA A 105 -7.84 13.19 -3.09
N ALA A 106 -8.80 12.43 -2.57
CA ALA A 106 -9.33 12.64 -1.22
C ALA A 106 -8.29 12.41 -0.12
N LEU A 107 -7.40 11.42 -0.29
CA LEU A 107 -6.30 11.16 0.65
C LEU A 107 -5.27 12.29 0.66
N LEU A 108 -4.94 12.86 -0.51
CA LEU A 108 -4.04 14.00 -0.61
C LEU A 108 -4.66 15.27 0.01
N ASP A 109 -5.93 15.52 -0.25
CA ASP A 109 -6.67 16.62 0.38
C ASP A 109 -6.70 16.47 1.91
N CYS A 110 -6.87 15.25 2.43
CA CYS A 110 -6.79 14.97 3.85
C CYS A 110 -5.40 15.29 4.41
N ILE A 111 -4.34 14.82 3.75
CA ILE A 111 -2.95 15.08 4.17
C ILE A 111 -2.66 16.59 4.19
N ASP A 112 -3.16 17.34 3.23
CA ASP A 112 -2.92 18.79 3.14
C ASP A 112 -3.68 19.60 4.22
N ASN A 113 -4.71 19.02 4.85
CA ASN A 113 -5.56 19.72 5.82
C ASN A 113 -5.44 19.23 7.28
N GLU A 114 -4.89 18.02 7.52
CA GLU A 114 -4.71 17.49 8.88
C GLU A 114 -3.38 17.92 9.48
N ALA A 115 -3.42 18.33 10.75
CA ALA A 115 -2.28 18.96 11.44
C ALA A 115 -1.11 17.99 11.72
N GLU A 116 -1.34 16.70 11.66
CA GLU A 116 -0.32 15.68 11.87
C GLU A 116 0.67 15.57 10.71
N PHE A 117 0.29 16.03 9.51
CA PHE A 117 1.09 15.88 8.30
C PHE A 117 1.87 17.14 7.97
N ALA A 118 3.16 17.00 7.72
CA ALA A 118 3.97 18.07 7.17
C ALA A 118 3.65 18.29 5.69
N ASN A 119 3.68 19.57 5.27
CA ASN A 119 3.58 19.91 3.87
C ASN A 119 4.78 19.36 3.10
N GLY A 120 4.54 18.71 1.97
CA GLY A 120 5.61 18.21 1.11
C GLY A 120 5.24 16.98 0.31
N LYS A 121 6.27 16.23 -0.04
CA LYS A 121 6.10 14.95 -0.72
C LYS A 121 5.77 13.85 0.31
N ILE A 122 5.15 12.78 -0.18
CA ILE A 122 4.68 11.67 0.64
C ILE A 122 5.29 10.34 0.20
N GLY A 123 5.28 9.36 1.12
CA GLY A 123 5.50 7.96 0.80
C GLY A 123 4.18 7.22 0.60
N VAL A 124 4.16 6.22 -0.26
CA VAL A 124 2.97 5.37 -0.48
C VAL A 124 3.38 3.91 -0.42
N ILE A 125 2.66 3.12 0.36
CA ILE A 125 2.97 1.71 0.59
C ILE A 125 1.73 0.87 0.30
N GLY A 126 1.90 -0.23 -0.42
CA GLY A 126 0.83 -1.18 -0.68
C GLY A 126 1.27 -2.62 -0.47
N TYR A 127 0.30 -3.47 -0.09
CA TYR A 127 0.51 -4.88 0.17
C TYR A 127 -0.45 -5.73 -0.66
N CYS A 128 0.01 -6.86 -1.20
CA CYS A 128 -0.82 -7.75 -2.01
C CYS A 128 -1.41 -6.97 -3.21
N MET A 129 -2.71 -6.94 -3.37
CA MET A 129 -3.39 -6.21 -4.45
C MET A 129 -3.11 -4.70 -4.45
N THR A 130 -2.87 -4.11 -3.28
CA THR A 130 -2.67 -2.66 -3.16
C THR A 130 -1.24 -2.21 -3.47
N GLY A 131 -0.31 -3.12 -3.73
CA GLY A 131 0.95 -2.76 -4.37
C GLY A 131 0.75 -2.08 -5.72
N ALA A 132 -0.30 -2.46 -6.45
CA ALA A 132 -0.73 -1.77 -7.66
C ALA A 132 -1.21 -0.33 -7.40
N PHE A 133 -1.87 -0.08 -6.25
CA PHE A 133 -2.31 1.26 -5.85
C PHE A 133 -1.12 2.18 -5.58
N ALA A 134 -0.10 1.68 -4.89
CA ALA A 134 1.12 2.46 -4.63
C ALA A 134 1.81 2.87 -5.94
N LEU A 135 1.91 1.95 -6.91
CA LEU A 135 2.53 2.25 -8.20
C LEU A 135 1.68 3.24 -9.01
N ARG A 136 0.35 3.06 -9.02
CA ARG A 136 -0.59 3.95 -9.71
C ARG A 136 -0.60 5.35 -9.10
N MET A 137 -0.68 5.47 -7.78
CA MET A 137 -0.65 6.76 -7.09
C MET A 137 0.67 7.52 -7.36
N ALA A 138 1.79 6.81 -7.42
CA ALA A 138 3.09 7.40 -7.79
C ALA A 138 3.13 7.92 -9.23
N ALA A 139 2.40 7.28 -10.14
CA ALA A 139 2.31 7.71 -11.54
C ALA A 139 1.35 8.90 -11.72
N GLU A 140 0.19 8.87 -11.06
CA GLU A 140 -0.85 9.90 -11.18
C GLU A 140 -0.50 11.20 -10.42
N HIS A 141 0.25 11.07 -9.30
CA HIS A 141 0.63 12.19 -8.43
C HIS A 141 2.14 12.29 -8.28
N ALA A 142 2.86 12.28 -9.41
CA ALA A 142 4.31 12.23 -9.46
C ALA A 142 5.02 13.41 -8.79
N ASP A 143 4.38 14.57 -8.74
CA ASP A 143 4.85 15.76 -8.03
C ASP A 143 4.73 15.63 -6.51
N ARG A 144 3.83 14.77 -6.03
CA ARG A 144 3.55 14.56 -4.60
C ARG A 144 4.23 13.33 -4.04
N VAL A 145 4.37 12.25 -4.80
CA VAL A 145 4.90 10.97 -4.31
C VAL A 145 6.42 10.91 -4.49
N ALA A 146 7.16 10.94 -3.38
CA ALA A 146 8.63 10.77 -3.37
C ALA A 146 9.06 9.30 -3.34
N ALA A 147 8.25 8.44 -2.70
CA ALA A 147 8.53 7.02 -2.57
C ALA A 147 7.26 6.20 -2.78
N ALA A 148 7.37 5.11 -3.55
CA ALA A 148 6.33 4.10 -3.65
C ALA A 148 6.91 2.72 -3.34
N ALA A 149 6.27 1.96 -2.45
CA ALA A 149 6.69 0.61 -2.10
C ALA A 149 5.55 -0.39 -2.22
N GLY A 150 5.87 -1.59 -2.72
CA GLY A 150 4.94 -2.71 -2.74
C GLY A 150 5.57 -3.99 -2.21
N PHE A 151 4.83 -4.75 -1.41
CA PHE A 151 5.31 -6.01 -0.86
C PHE A 151 4.35 -7.15 -1.18
N HIS A 152 4.91 -8.32 -1.57
CA HIS A 152 4.15 -9.47 -2.06
C HIS A 152 2.95 -9.05 -2.92
N SER A 153 3.20 -8.13 -3.83
CA SER A 153 2.16 -7.53 -4.66
C SER A 153 1.59 -8.55 -5.65
N ALA A 154 0.39 -8.28 -6.14
CA ALA A 154 -0.29 -9.11 -7.11
C ALA A 154 -0.65 -8.30 -8.36
N ARG A 155 -0.67 -8.95 -9.53
CA ARG A 155 -1.21 -8.41 -10.78
C ARG A 155 -0.60 -7.07 -11.22
N LEU A 156 0.71 -6.88 -10.98
CA LEU A 156 1.39 -5.60 -11.30
C LEU A 156 1.58 -5.39 -12.81
N ALA A 157 1.79 -6.48 -13.57
CA ALA A 157 2.18 -6.40 -14.98
C ALA A 157 1.53 -7.54 -15.79
N GLU A 158 0.22 -7.71 -15.70
CA GLU A 158 -0.52 -8.67 -16.53
C GLU A 158 -0.45 -8.24 -18.00
N LYS A 159 -0.21 -9.20 -18.89
CA LYS A 159 0.15 -8.93 -20.28
C LYS A 159 -0.95 -8.24 -21.07
N ASP A 160 -2.19 -8.66 -20.85
CA ASP A 160 -3.35 -8.23 -21.64
C ASP A 160 -4.35 -7.44 -20.80
N ASP A 161 -3.91 -6.89 -19.67
CA ASP A 161 -4.72 -6.05 -18.80
C ASP A 161 -4.55 -4.56 -19.17
N PRO A 162 -5.56 -3.93 -19.77
CA PRO A 162 -5.50 -2.50 -20.11
C PRO A 162 -5.37 -1.60 -18.87
N ASP A 163 -5.77 -2.11 -17.70
CA ASP A 163 -5.72 -1.40 -16.42
C ASP A 163 -4.45 -1.71 -15.62
N SER A 164 -3.48 -2.40 -16.22
CA SER A 164 -2.23 -2.71 -15.54
C SER A 164 -1.50 -1.45 -15.12
N PRO A 165 -1.05 -1.34 -13.83
CA PRO A 165 -0.39 -0.14 -13.33
C PRO A 165 0.93 0.19 -14.04
N ILE A 166 1.54 -0.77 -14.74
CA ILE A 166 2.77 -0.50 -15.50
C ILE A 166 2.57 0.49 -16.67
N HIS A 167 1.35 0.69 -17.14
CA HIS A 167 1.10 1.63 -18.24
C HIS A 167 1.34 3.10 -17.85
N GLY A 168 1.26 3.43 -16.56
CA GLY A 168 1.48 4.76 -16.03
C GLY A 168 2.91 5.07 -15.58
N VAL A 169 3.81 4.07 -15.52
CA VAL A 169 5.13 4.23 -14.86
C VAL A 169 6.02 5.30 -15.47
N GLY A 170 5.81 5.67 -16.73
CA GLY A 170 6.55 6.75 -17.39
C GLY A 170 6.38 8.14 -16.75
N SER A 171 5.37 8.33 -15.92
CA SER A 171 5.14 9.59 -15.19
C SER A 171 5.83 9.63 -13.83
N ILE A 172 6.29 8.50 -13.29
CA ILE A 172 6.85 8.41 -11.94
C ILE A 172 8.15 9.23 -11.83
N GLN A 173 8.22 10.11 -10.82
CA GLN A 173 9.39 10.90 -10.49
C GLN A 173 10.05 10.45 -9.19
N GLY A 174 9.30 9.78 -8.32
CA GLY A 174 9.76 9.26 -7.05
C GLY A 174 10.58 7.96 -7.19
N ARG A 175 11.13 7.51 -6.07
CA ARG A 175 11.81 6.21 -5.99
C ARG A 175 10.80 5.08 -5.77
N VAL A 176 11.03 3.97 -6.43
CA VAL A 176 10.15 2.78 -6.37
C VAL A 176 10.88 1.59 -5.74
N TYR A 177 10.26 0.89 -4.81
CA TYR A 177 10.75 -0.35 -4.24
C TYR A 177 9.67 -1.44 -4.27
N PHE A 178 10.01 -2.63 -4.79
CA PHE A 178 9.12 -3.78 -4.71
C PHE A 178 9.83 -5.01 -4.12
N GLY A 179 9.26 -5.53 -3.02
CA GLY A 179 9.66 -6.79 -2.39
C GLY A 179 8.75 -7.94 -2.81
N HIS A 180 9.25 -8.82 -3.67
CA HIS A 180 8.48 -9.93 -4.22
C HIS A 180 8.66 -11.20 -3.38
N ALA A 181 7.58 -11.97 -3.20
CA ALA A 181 7.67 -13.29 -2.60
C ALA A 181 8.23 -14.31 -3.61
N ASP A 182 9.14 -15.16 -3.15
CA ASP A 182 9.79 -16.19 -3.98
C ASP A 182 8.80 -17.30 -4.41
N LYS A 183 7.82 -17.58 -3.55
CA LYS A 183 6.78 -18.59 -3.79
C LYS A 183 5.42 -17.90 -3.95
N ASP A 184 5.23 -17.23 -5.09
CA ASP A 184 4.03 -16.42 -5.33
C ASP A 184 3.39 -16.74 -6.68
N GLU A 185 2.26 -17.43 -6.65
CA GLU A 185 1.48 -17.74 -7.85
C GLU A 185 0.70 -16.52 -8.39
N LEU A 186 0.52 -15.47 -7.57
CA LEU A 186 -0.22 -14.25 -7.95
C LEU A 186 0.68 -13.23 -8.67
N LEU A 187 2.00 -13.38 -8.57
CA LEU A 187 2.96 -12.58 -9.31
C LEU A 187 4.11 -13.45 -9.83
N PRO A 188 3.90 -14.18 -10.93
CA PRO A 188 4.93 -15.05 -11.50
C PRO A 188 6.13 -14.25 -12.03
N PRO A 189 7.32 -14.89 -12.18
CA PRO A 189 8.55 -14.22 -12.58
C PRO A 189 8.45 -13.39 -13.87
N GLU A 190 7.59 -13.79 -14.79
CA GLU A 190 7.36 -13.08 -16.05
C GLU A 190 6.68 -11.71 -15.84
N GLN A 191 5.84 -11.57 -14.81
CA GLN A 191 5.26 -10.28 -14.46
C GLN A 191 6.29 -9.37 -13.78
N ILE A 192 7.16 -9.93 -12.92
CA ILE A 192 8.27 -9.19 -12.31
C ILE A 192 9.19 -8.65 -13.42
N ALA A 193 9.61 -9.50 -14.34
CA ALA A 193 10.47 -9.09 -15.46
C ALA A 193 9.82 -7.97 -16.31
N ARG A 194 8.52 -8.09 -16.64
CA ARG A 194 7.82 -7.03 -17.40
C ARG A 194 7.74 -5.72 -16.65
N MET A 195 7.53 -5.77 -15.31
CA MET A 195 7.52 -4.57 -14.48
C MET A 195 8.90 -3.91 -14.48
N ASP A 196 9.97 -4.69 -14.27
CA ASP A 196 11.35 -4.21 -14.26
C ASP A 196 11.73 -3.59 -15.61
N GLU A 197 11.37 -4.23 -16.71
CA GLU A 197 11.58 -3.70 -18.07
C GLU A 197 10.84 -2.39 -18.29
N ALA A 198 9.58 -2.27 -17.84
CA ALA A 198 8.79 -1.06 -17.99
C ALA A 198 9.37 0.10 -17.16
N LEU A 199 9.75 -0.14 -15.91
CA LEU A 199 10.38 0.86 -15.03
C LEU A 199 11.74 1.31 -15.57
N ALA A 200 12.56 0.36 -16.05
CA ALA A 200 13.86 0.66 -16.64
C ALA A 200 13.72 1.48 -17.94
N ALA A 201 12.80 1.09 -18.82
CA ALA A 201 12.53 1.81 -20.07
C ALA A 201 12.04 3.24 -19.83
N ALA A 202 11.29 3.45 -18.73
CA ALA A 202 10.81 4.76 -18.29
C ALA A 202 11.88 5.60 -17.56
N GLY A 203 13.05 5.03 -17.25
CA GLY A 203 14.11 5.72 -16.51
C GLY A 203 13.80 5.96 -15.04
N VAL A 204 12.85 5.22 -14.47
CA VAL A 204 12.46 5.32 -13.06
C VAL A 204 13.60 4.79 -12.17
N HIS A 205 13.86 5.49 -11.07
CA HIS A 205 14.78 4.98 -10.05
C HIS A 205 14.07 3.91 -9.21
N PHE A 206 14.35 2.64 -9.45
CA PHE A 206 13.67 1.53 -8.77
C PHE A 206 14.63 0.46 -8.23
N THR A 207 14.13 -0.30 -7.29
CA THR A 207 14.75 -1.52 -6.77
C THR A 207 13.67 -2.59 -6.65
N THR A 208 13.93 -3.78 -7.18
CA THR A 208 13.13 -4.98 -6.94
C THR A 208 13.99 -6.01 -6.21
N GLU A 209 13.44 -6.66 -5.22
CA GLU A 209 14.14 -7.64 -4.39
C GLU A 209 13.27 -8.90 -4.21
N LEU A 210 13.85 -10.09 -4.44
CA LEU A 210 13.18 -11.36 -4.21
C LEU A 210 13.42 -11.82 -2.78
N TYR A 211 12.35 -11.97 -2.01
CA TYR A 211 12.37 -12.45 -0.62
C TYR A 211 12.42 -13.97 -0.65
N LYS A 212 13.63 -14.51 -0.61
CA LYS A 212 13.91 -15.92 -0.85
C LYS A 212 13.18 -16.82 0.17
N GLY A 213 12.41 -17.77 -0.36
CA GLY A 213 11.64 -18.72 0.42
C GLY A 213 10.29 -18.20 0.93
N ALA A 214 10.07 -16.89 0.92
CA ALA A 214 8.83 -16.28 1.37
C ALA A 214 7.66 -16.58 0.40
N ALA A 215 6.46 -16.73 0.96
CA ALA A 215 5.23 -16.92 0.20
C ALA A 215 4.39 -15.63 0.18
N HIS A 216 3.40 -15.56 -0.74
CA HIS A 216 2.47 -14.45 -0.77
C HIS A 216 1.84 -14.16 0.59
N GLY A 217 1.86 -12.90 1.02
CA GLY A 217 1.36 -12.49 2.34
C GLY A 217 2.38 -12.62 3.48
N PHE A 218 3.66 -12.76 3.20
CA PHE A 218 4.72 -12.99 4.20
C PHE A 218 4.83 -11.89 5.27
N THR A 219 4.29 -10.70 5.04
CA THR A 219 4.32 -9.60 6.02
C THR A 219 3.10 -9.57 6.94
N ALA A 220 2.08 -10.37 6.70
CA ALA A 220 0.83 -10.34 7.46
C ALA A 220 0.90 -11.35 8.62
N LYS A 221 1.03 -10.87 9.85
CA LYS A 221 1.20 -11.71 11.07
C LYS A 221 0.03 -12.67 11.33
N ASP A 222 -1.14 -12.36 10.81
CA ASP A 222 -2.35 -13.17 10.91
C ASP A 222 -2.52 -14.17 9.75
N ALA A 223 -1.62 -14.16 8.78
CA ALA A 223 -1.63 -15.09 7.66
C ALA A 223 -0.77 -16.34 7.95
N PRO A 224 -1.18 -17.54 7.51
CA PRO A 224 -0.36 -18.75 7.62
C PRO A 224 0.97 -18.69 6.86
N SER A 225 1.10 -17.74 5.94
CA SER A 225 2.31 -17.48 5.15
C SER A 225 3.27 -16.48 5.81
N TYR A 226 2.96 -16.00 7.02
CA TYR A 226 3.83 -15.08 7.73
C TYR A 226 5.25 -15.64 7.90
N ASP A 227 6.23 -14.82 7.55
CA ASP A 227 7.65 -15.12 7.71
C ASP A 227 8.32 -13.96 8.46
N ALA A 228 8.68 -14.19 9.70
CA ALA A 228 9.23 -13.16 10.57
C ALA A 228 10.54 -12.57 10.04
N ALA A 229 11.41 -13.38 9.43
CA ALA A 229 12.68 -12.89 8.88
C ALA A 229 12.45 -12.04 7.63
N ALA A 230 11.52 -12.43 6.77
CA ALA A 230 11.11 -11.65 5.60
C ALA A 230 10.40 -10.34 6.01
N ASP A 231 9.55 -10.38 7.06
CA ASP A 231 8.89 -9.19 7.58
C ASP A 231 9.88 -8.20 8.23
N ASP A 232 10.91 -8.70 8.94
CA ASP A 232 11.97 -7.85 9.47
C ASP A 232 12.82 -7.20 8.35
N LEU A 233 13.11 -7.94 7.28
CA LEU A 233 13.80 -7.40 6.11
C LEU A 233 12.92 -6.34 5.42
N HIS A 234 11.64 -6.61 5.24
CA HIS A 234 10.65 -5.68 4.70
C HIS A 234 10.69 -4.34 5.45
N HIS A 235 10.60 -4.36 6.79
CA HIS A 235 10.65 -3.14 7.58
C HIS A 235 11.97 -2.38 7.45
N LYS A 236 13.11 -3.08 7.35
CA LYS A 236 14.42 -2.45 7.13
C LYS A 236 14.48 -1.74 5.77
N ARG A 237 14.02 -2.41 4.70
CA ARG A 237 14.01 -1.85 3.35
C ARG A 237 13.09 -0.64 3.24
N LEU A 238 11.91 -0.74 3.87
CA LEU A 238 10.95 0.35 3.90
C LEU A 238 11.50 1.56 4.66
N ALA A 239 12.08 1.36 5.86
CA ALA A 239 12.70 2.44 6.62
C ALA A 239 13.81 3.12 5.82
N GLN A 240 14.68 2.34 5.16
CA GLN A 240 15.72 2.89 4.30
C GLN A 240 15.14 3.72 3.14
N LEU A 241 14.12 3.21 2.45
CA LEU A 241 13.48 3.94 1.35
C LEU A 241 12.92 5.29 1.83
N LEU A 242 12.17 5.28 2.93
CA LEU A 242 11.53 6.48 3.47
C LEU A 242 12.57 7.50 3.97
N GLU A 243 13.62 7.06 4.68
CA GLU A 243 14.72 7.93 5.15
C GLU A 243 15.48 8.59 3.99
N GLU A 244 15.64 7.89 2.86
CA GLU A 244 16.35 8.42 1.69
C GLU A 244 15.50 9.36 0.83
N THR A 245 14.18 9.45 1.07
CA THR A 245 13.25 10.16 0.17
C THR A 245 12.36 11.20 0.83
N LEU A 246 12.11 11.09 2.15
CA LEU A 246 11.26 11.99 2.94
C LEU A 246 12.05 12.70 4.04
#